data_c0a8b2a61382e0d82e9602cb6850d2c1
#
_entry.id   c0a8b2a61382e0d82e9602cb6850d2c1
#
_cell.length_a   1.000
_cell.length_b   1.000
_cell.length_c   1.000
_cell.angle_alpha   90.00
_cell.angle_beta   90.00
_cell.angle_gamma   90.00
#
_symmetry.space_group_name_H-M   'P 1'
#
loop_
_entity.id
_entity.type
_entity.pdbx_description
1 polymer ?
#
loop_
_entity_poly.entity_id
_entity_poly.type
_entity_poly.pdbx_seq_one_letter_code
_entity_poly.pdbx_strand_id
1 'polypeptide(L)' 'MLIPTVIEKSHGGERAYDIYSRLLKDRIIFLGSPIDDQVANSVIAQFLFLESEDPKKEIKLYINSPGGSVSSGLAI' A
#
# COMPACT_ATOMS: atom_id res chain seq x y z
N MET A 1 -4.21 -11.80 11.41
CA MET A 1 -3.31 -10.65 11.66
C MET A 1 -4.10 -9.43 12.08
N LEU A 2 -3.66 -8.78 13.13
CA LEU A 2 -4.31 -7.54 13.56
C LEU A 2 -3.78 -6.37 12.73
N ILE A 3 -4.69 -5.61 12.15
CA ILE A 3 -4.34 -4.41 11.41
C ILE A 3 -4.73 -3.22 12.28
N PRO A 4 -3.75 -2.44 12.77
CA PRO A 4 -4.07 -1.29 13.62
C PRO A 4 -4.92 -0.26 12.90
N THR A 5 -5.81 0.37 13.66
CA THR A 5 -6.61 1.49 13.19
C THR A 5 -6.01 2.79 13.70
N VAL A 6 -5.87 3.77 12.82
CA VAL A 6 -5.40 5.10 13.18
C VAL A 6 -6.53 6.10 13.00
N ILE A 7 -6.57 7.11 13.85
CA ILE A 7 -7.58 8.15 13.79
C ILE A 7 -6.92 9.46 13.42
N GLU A 8 -7.42 10.07 12.37
CA GLU A 8 -6.93 11.36 11.90
C GLU A 8 -7.99 12.42 12.16
N LYS A 9 -7.59 13.51 12.81
CA LYS A 9 -8.46 14.64 13.08
C LYS A 9 -8.27 15.70 12.01
N SER A 10 -9.39 16.27 11.56
CA SER A 10 -9.39 17.34 10.56
C SER A 10 -10.51 18.30 10.89
N HIS A 11 -10.60 19.38 10.11
CA HIS A 11 -11.66 20.39 10.28
C HIS A 11 -13.06 19.79 10.14
N GLY A 12 -13.19 18.73 9.39
CA GLY A 12 -14.47 18.04 9.19
C GLY A 12 -14.80 17.00 10.24
N GLY A 13 -13.95 16.85 11.28
CA GLY A 13 -14.13 15.87 12.33
C GLY A 13 -13.01 14.83 12.34
N GLU A 14 -13.36 13.63 12.81
CA GLU A 14 -12.40 12.53 12.89
C GLU A 14 -12.68 11.49 11.81
N ARG A 15 -11.62 10.91 11.27
CA ARG A 15 -11.73 9.83 10.30
C ARG A 15 -10.81 8.67 10.70
N ALA A 16 -11.36 7.45 10.67
CA ALA A 16 -10.61 6.25 11.00
C ALA A 16 -10.10 5.59 9.71
N TYR A 17 -8.86 5.15 9.72
CA TYR A 17 -8.25 4.39 8.63
C TYR A 17 -7.55 3.17 9.22
N ASP A 18 -7.49 2.06 8.47
CA ASP A 18 -6.48 1.08 8.81
C ASP A 18 -5.10 1.65 8.44
N ILE A 19 -4.05 1.13 9.10
CA ILE A 19 -2.72 1.72 8.95
C ILE A 19 -2.24 1.70 7.48
N TYR A 20 -2.56 0.65 6.73
CA TYR A 20 -2.12 0.55 5.34
C TYR A 20 -2.80 1.58 4.44
N SER A 21 -4.10 1.79 4.65
CA SER A 21 -4.85 2.81 3.91
C SER A 21 -4.34 4.22 4.22
N ARG A 22 -3.98 4.45 5.48
CA ARG A 22 -3.44 5.76 5.87
C ARG A 22 -2.07 6.02 5.24
N LEU A 23 -1.22 5.00 5.18
CA LEU A 23 0.07 5.11 4.51
C LEU A 23 -0.10 5.35 3.01
N LEU A 24 -1.07 4.68 2.40
CA LEU A 24 -1.35 4.86 0.97
C LEU A 24 -1.73 6.31 0.65
N LYS A 25 -2.41 6.97 1.55
CA LYS A 25 -2.77 8.38 1.39
C LYS A 25 -1.52 9.27 1.23
N ASP A 26 -0.42 8.88 1.87
CA ASP A 26 0.87 9.56 1.74
C ASP A 26 1.76 8.96 0.66
N ARG A 27 1.16 8.19 -0.25
CA ARG A 27 1.84 7.55 -1.38
C ARG A 27 2.88 6.51 -0.93
N ILE A 28 2.57 5.83 0.17
CA ILE A 28 3.41 4.76 0.72
C ILE A 28 2.66 3.44 0.55
N ILE A 29 3.30 2.49 -0.13
CA ILE A 29 2.80 1.13 -0.26
C ILE A 29 3.67 0.24 0.61
N PHE A 30 3.04 -0.52 1.51
CA PHE A 30 3.75 -1.42 2.40
C PHE A 30 3.43 -2.86 2.05
N LEU A 31 4.46 -3.64 1.81
CA LEU A 31 4.35 -5.06 1.48
C LEU A 31 5.00 -5.87 2.60
N GLY A 32 4.19 -6.42 3.49
CA GLY A 32 4.66 -7.14 4.68
C GLY A 32 4.26 -8.60 4.74
N SER A 33 3.81 -9.17 3.63
CA SER A 33 3.39 -10.57 3.56
C SER A 33 4.13 -11.29 2.45
N PRO A 34 4.11 -12.65 2.43
CA PRO A 34 4.67 -13.39 1.30
C PRO A 34 4.03 -12.94 -0.01
N ILE A 35 4.84 -12.89 -1.07
CA ILE A 35 4.38 -12.41 -2.37
C ILE A 35 3.75 -13.57 -3.13
N ASP A 36 2.46 -13.45 -3.42
CA ASP A 36 1.74 -14.34 -4.32
C ASP A 36 1.04 -13.50 -5.39
N ASP A 37 0.26 -14.13 -6.27
CA ASP A 37 -0.38 -13.41 -7.37
C ASP A 37 -1.40 -12.39 -6.88
N GLN A 38 -2.13 -12.67 -5.81
CA GLN A 38 -3.07 -11.73 -5.23
C GLN A 38 -2.36 -10.51 -4.66
N VAL A 39 -1.28 -10.72 -3.93
CA VAL A 39 -0.50 -9.64 -3.35
C VAL A 39 0.13 -8.79 -4.45
N ALA A 40 0.72 -9.43 -5.47
CA ALA A 40 1.31 -8.70 -6.59
C ALA A 40 0.27 -7.84 -7.30
N ASN A 41 -0.91 -8.40 -7.56
CA ASN A 41 -1.99 -7.65 -8.22
C ASN A 41 -2.47 -6.48 -7.37
N SER A 42 -2.55 -6.66 -6.06
CA SER A 42 -2.93 -5.59 -5.15
C SER A 42 -1.93 -4.44 -5.18
N VAL A 43 -0.64 -4.77 -5.14
CA VAL A 43 0.43 -3.75 -5.18
C VAL A 43 0.40 -2.99 -6.50
N ILE A 44 0.25 -3.70 -7.61
CA ILE A 44 0.17 -3.07 -8.93
C ILE A 44 -1.05 -2.14 -9.01
N ALA A 45 -2.20 -2.58 -8.49
CA ALA A 45 -3.40 -1.75 -8.48
C ALA A 45 -3.19 -0.47 -7.67
N GLN A 46 -2.49 -0.56 -6.54
CA GLN A 46 -2.18 0.61 -5.72
C GLN A 46 -1.26 1.58 -6.45
N PHE A 47 -0.25 1.08 -7.16
CA PHE A 47 0.61 1.92 -8.00
C PHE A 47 -0.20 2.65 -9.08
N LEU A 48 -1.06 1.93 -9.76
CA LEU A 48 -1.88 2.52 -10.82
C LEU A 48 -2.81 3.61 -10.27
N PHE A 49 -3.39 3.37 -9.11
CA PHE A 49 -4.24 4.35 -8.46
C PHE A 49 -3.47 5.63 -8.11
N LEU A 50 -2.31 5.47 -7.47
CA LEU A 50 -1.49 6.62 -7.07
C LEU A 50 -0.96 7.39 -8.29
N GLU A 51 -0.56 6.67 -9.32
CA GLU A 51 -0.09 7.30 -10.56
C GLU A 51 -1.20 8.10 -11.22
N SER A 52 -2.43 7.60 -11.20
CA SER A 52 -3.56 8.31 -11.79
C SER A 52 -3.88 9.60 -11.04
N GLU A 53 -3.62 9.65 -9.73
CA GLU A 53 -3.85 10.87 -8.94
C GLU A 53 -2.81 11.95 -9.22
N ASP A 54 -1.54 11.56 -9.28
CA ASP A 54 -0.46 12.50 -9.59
C ASP A 54 0.74 11.72 -10.14
N PRO A 55 0.91 11.69 -11.45
CA PRO A 55 2.00 10.93 -12.07
C PRO A 55 3.40 11.49 -11.81
N LYS A 56 3.49 12.70 -11.27
CA LYS A 56 4.79 13.34 -11.02
C LYS A 56 5.29 13.16 -9.60
N LYS A 57 4.42 12.78 -8.67
CA LYS A 57 4.82 12.60 -7.27
C LYS A 57 5.40 11.22 -7.04
N GLU A 58 6.41 11.17 -6.20
CA GLU A 58 7.08 9.94 -5.80
C GLU A 58 6.15 8.98 -5.07
N ILE A 59 6.31 7.70 -5.35
CA ILE A 59 5.65 6.61 -4.63
C ILE A 59 6.73 5.83 -3.91
N LYS A 60 6.54 5.57 -2.61
CA LYS A 60 7.49 4.80 -1.82
C LYS A 60 6.94 3.40 -1.60
N LEU A 61 7.77 2.41 -1.86
CA LEU A 61 7.44 1.01 -1.63
C LEU A 61 8.36 0.45 -0.56
N TYR A 62 7.78 0.01 0.56
CA TYR A 62 8.51 -0.67 1.62
C TYR A 62 8.20 -2.15 1.57
N ILE A 63 9.24 -2.96 1.44
CA ILE A 63 9.11 -4.41 1.35
C ILE A 63 9.73 -5.06 2.59
N ASN A 64 8.90 -5.81 3.31
CA ASN A 64 9.35 -6.63 4.44
C ASN A 64 8.66 -7.99 4.30
N SER A 65 9.16 -8.79 3.39
CA SER A 65 8.54 -10.03 3.00
C SER A 65 9.60 -11.12 2.86
N PRO A 66 9.28 -12.38 3.22
CA PRO A 66 10.21 -13.49 3.01
C PRO A 66 10.35 -13.87 1.53
N GLY A 67 9.63 -13.19 0.64
CA GLY A 67 9.62 -13.52 -0.77
C GLY A 67 8.36 -14.27 -1.17
N GLY A 68 8.41 -14.95 -2.28
CA GLY A 68 7.28 -15.68 -2.80
C GLY A 68 7.60 -16.26 -4.16
N SER A 69 6.58 -16.41 -5.00
CA SER A 69 6.77 -16.89 -6.37
C SER A 69 7.65 -15.91 -7.15
N VAL A 70 8.63 -16.44 -7.88
CA VAL A 70 9.55 -15.61 -8.66
C VAL A 70 8.80 -14.78 -9.70
N SER A 71 7.81 -15.37 -10.37
CA SER A 71 7.03 -14.66 -11.37
C SER A 71 6.21 -13.52 -10.74
N SER A 72 5.60 -13.74 -9.58
CA SER A 72 4.87 -12.69 -8.88
C SER A 72 5.81 -11.59 -8.41
N GLY A 73 6.98 -11.96 -7.89
CA GLY A 73 7.99 -11.00 -7.46
C GLY A 73 8.47 -10.11 -8.61
N LEU A 74 8.61 -10.68 -9.80
CA LEU A 74 9.03 -9.92 -10.98
C LEU A 74 7.96 -8.96 -11.48
N ALA A 75 6.69 -9.20 -11.16
CA ALA A 75 5.61 -8.30 -11.57
C ALA A 75 5.58 -7.01 -10.75
N ILE A 76 6.15 -7.02 -9.57
CA ILE A 76 6.24 -5.85 -8.72
C ILE A 76 7.49 -5.04 -9.07
#